data_e3f6bb713759b43b14a06bdc490b1c04
#
_entry.id   e3f6bb713759b43b14a06bdc490b1c04
#
_cell.length_a   1.000
_cell.length_b   1.000
_cell.length_c   1.000
_cell.angle_alpha   90.00
_cell.angle_beta   90.00
_cell.angle_gamma   90.00
#
_symmetry.space_group_name_H-M   'P 1'
#
loop_
_entity.id
_entity.type
_entity.pdbx_description
1 polymer ?
#
loop_
_entity_poly.entity_id
_entity_poly.type
_entity_poly.pdbx_seq_one_letter_code
_entity_poly.pdbx_strand_id
1 'polypeptide(L)'
;MYKRFFCVATLFAIAAQLAACSKPAEEVKQPVVVETTAQTEETEEVFPHEPMDFDGHLFYVIVDQENVNTLDIEDFDITEENGEVLNDAVFRRNLEVSERFNVKFGSYHSTNITADVDKVVKAGTNDYDAFMPRLMNAATIATNGYAHELTGLKYLSLDKPWWDVNTTHDLSIGNMLYIIAGDIFYKHYDGTPMMLFNKRIITDFNLENPYELVYNNEWTIDKFNEMAKAATHDLNGDGKMDKDNDLYGLSTQADYLTSMLNGCGVKFVEKDENDFPYSAINTEKAVTVIDKILEHYANYSWCIHRDAAAASLSQFWVFPNGHSLFFWSLARFINLGLRDMEDEFGILPIPKYESKQSRYYHTLNNWHAYTYVLPITTPADEIDRTAYISDALAYYGRKYILPAYYDICLTRKYVRDNESSAMLDIIFTSTVYDLGTVFNFGTFVYHLEQLIQKNSIQLASAYAKLEKRINKDIDKIIETFIELKK
;
A
#
# COMPACT_ATOMS: atom_id res chain seq x y z
N MET A 1 57.38 -9.62 36.25
CA MET A 1 57.90 -8.77 37.29
C MET A 1 57.10 -7.49 37.39
N TYR A 2 56.42 -7.33 38.55
CA TYR A 2 56.27 -6.16 39.44
C TYR A 2 55.97 -4.81 38.74
N LYS A 3 55.04 -3.94 39.18
CA LYS A 3 54.20 -3.79 40.39
C LYS A 3 53.11 -2.74 40.09
N ARG A 4 51.95 -2.92 40.68
CA ARG A 4 50.95 -1.99 41.14
C ARG A 4 51.47 -0.67 41.70
N PHE A 5 50.74 0.49 41.66
CA PHE A 5 50.21 1.15 42.84
C PHE A 5 49.27 2.32 42.53
N PHE A 6 48.28 2.40 43.33
CA PHE A 6 47.22 3.35 43.71
C PHE A 6 47.70 4.76 44.07
N CYS A 7 46.79 5.79 43.95
CA CYS A 7 46.35 6.77 44.97
C CYS A 7 45.51 7.86 44.27
N VAL A 8 44.24 8.06 44.55
CA VAL A 8 43.46 8.68 45.65
C VAL A 8 43.63 10.22 45.74
N ALA A 9 42.51 10.85 45.40
CA ALA A 9 41.80 12.06 45.86
C ALA A 9 42.60 13.24 46.48
N THR A 10 42.20 14.46 46.10
CA THR A 10 41.71 15.48 47.06
C THR A 10 40.98 16.66 46.36
N LEU A 11 39.84 17.04 46.92
CA LEU A 11 39.09 18.29 46.72
C LEU A 11 39.90 19.52 47.13
N PHE A 12 39.65 20.68 46.50
CA PHE A 12 39.38 21.94 47.22
C PHE A 12 38.72 22.97 46.32
N ALA A 13 37.68 23.57 46.84
CA ALA A 13 36.90 24.65 46.28
C ALA A 13 37.59 26.01 46.52
N ILE A 14 37.48 26.93 45.54
CA ILE A 14 37.58 28.37 45.83
C ILE A 14 36.47 29.07 45.01
N ALA A 15 35.57 29.72 45.75
CA ALA A 15 34.60 30.68 45.27
C ALA A 15 35.19 32.09 45.36
N ALA A 16 35.00 32.93 44.36
CA ALA A 16 34.80 34.38 44.53
C ALA A 16 34.38 35.06 43.20
N GLN A 17 33.20 35.51 43.19
CA GLN A 17 32.56 36.72 42.65
C GLN A 17 33.32 37.60 41.64
N LEU A 18 32.65 37.88 40.51
CA LEU A 18 32.44 39.24 40.03
C LEU A 18 31.17 39.32 39.16
N ALA A 19 30.26 40.15 39.60
CA ALA A 19 29.02 40.50 38.88
C ALA A 19 29.33 41.51 37.79
N ALA A 20 28.67 41.38 36.63
CA ALA A 20 28.04 42.49 35.92
C ALA A 20 27.39 42.08 34.59
N CYS A 21 26.14 42.52 34.43
CA CYS A 21 25.33 42.74 33.22
C CYS A 21 24.78 41.52 32.49
N SER A 22 23.56 41.23 32.89
CA SER A 22 22.57 40.36 32.26
C SER A 22 21.93 40.99 31.02
N LYS A 23 21.91 40.21 29.94
CA LYS A 23 20.80 40.19 28.98
C LYS A 23 20.09 38.83 29.15
N PRO A 24 18.76 38.75 29.03
CA PRO A 24 18.07 37.48 29.20
C PRO A 24 18.44 36.53 28.07
N ALA A 25 18.86 35.35 28.41
CA ALA A 25 19.05 34.26 27.48
C ALA A 25 17.63 33.80 27.03
N GLU A 26 17.41 33.73 25.73
CA GLU A 26 16.31 32.96 25.13
C GLU A 26 16.39 31.51 25.65
N GLU A 27 15.28 31.05 26.17
CA GLU A 27 15.09 29.65 26.52
C GLU A 27 15.27 28.79 25.28
N VAL A 28 16.40 28.13 25.18
CA VAL A 28 16.58 27.02 24.26
C VAL A 28 15.63 25.92 24.73
N LYS A 29 14.48 25.79 24.07
CA LYS A 29 13.61 24.62 24.21
C LYS A 29 14.46 23.40 23.90
N GLN A 30 14.72 22.59 24.91
CA GLN A 30 15.27 21.27 24.71
C GLN A 30 14.34 20.50 23.76
N PRO A 31 14.86 19.75 22.78
CA PRO A 31 14.03 18.90 21.95
C PRO A 31 13.27 17.96 22.89
N VAL A 32 11.95 17.90 22.71
CA VAL A 32 11.13 16.86 23.31
C VAL A 32 11.70 15.55 22.78
N VAL A 33 12.43 14.86 23.64
CA VAL A 33 12.75 13.46 23.42
C VAL A 33 11.37 12.79 23.40
N VAL A 34 10.86 12.52 22.21
CA VAL A 34 9.85 11.48 22.06
C VAL A 34 10.54 10.24 22.64
N GLU A 35 10.13 9.85 23.83
CA GLU A 35 10.46 8.54 24.36
C GLU A 35 10.08 7.58 23.23
N THR A 36 11.09 7.05 22.58
CA THR A 36 10.98 5.86 21.79
C THR A 36 10.29 4.88 22.73
N THR A 37 9.01 4.65 22.50
CA THR A 37 8.26 3.63 23.22
C THR A 37 9.16 2.42 23.20
N ALA A 38 9.58 2.01 24.39
CA ALA A 38 10.35 0.81 24.61
C ALA A 38 9.85 -0.22 23.60
N GLN A 39 10.78 -0.88 22.89
CA GLN A 39 10.50 -2.13 22.23
C GLN A 39 9.71 -2.96 23.25
N THR A 40 8.41 -2.92 23.14
CA THR A 40 7.57 -3.97 23.71
C THR A 40 8.18 -5.19 23.05
N GLU A 41 8.78 -6.10 23.83
CA GLU A 41 9.08 -7.43 23.38
C GLU A 41 7.78 -7.88 22.72
N GLU A 42 7.72 -7.86 21.38
CA GLU A 42 6.64 -8.49 20.64
C GLU A 42 6.68 -9.93 21.11
N THR A 43 5.77 -10.29 21.98
CA THR A 43 5.55 -11.68 22.33
C THR A 43 5.27 -12.36 20.99
N GLU A 44 6.19 -13.22 20.54
CA GLU A 44 6.08 -13.94 19.29
C GLU A 44 4.69 -14.58 19.26
N GLU A 45 3.80 -14.08 18.40
CA GLU A 45 2.44 -14.59 18.35
C GLU A 45 2.50 -16.05 17.93
N VAL A 46 1.88 -16.89 18.72
CA VAL A 46 1.85 -18.35 18.48
C VAL A 46 0.66 -18.65 17.57
N PHE A 47 0.84 -19.54 16.61
CA PHE A 47 -0.26 -20.02 15.78
C PHE A 47 -1.38 -20.58 16.69
N PRO A 48 -2.63 -20.11 16.58
CA PRO A 48 -3.65 -20.31 17.62
C PRO A 48 -4.32 -21.68 17.58
N HIS A 49 -4.06 -22.48 16.53
CA HIS A 49 -4.75 -23.76 16.34
C HIS A 49 -3.85 -24.93 16.69
N GLU A 50 -4.46 -25.98 17.28
CA GLU A 50 -3.75 -27.25 17.54
C GLU A 50 -3.29 -27.87 16.20
N PRO A 51 -2.11 -28.50 16.17
CA PRO A 51 -1.60 -29.12 14.95
C PRO A 51 -2.55 -30.17 14.37
N MET A 52 -2.78 -30.08 13.06
CA MET A 52 -3.57 -31.06 12.30
C MET A 52 -2.72 -31.69 11.19
N ASP A 53 -2.99 -32.95 10.89
CA ASP A 53 -2.42 -33.64 9.73
C ASP A 53 -3.47 -33.71 8.62
N PHE A 54 -3.15 -33.24 7.42
CA PHE A 54 -4.06 -33.21 6.28
C PHE A 54 -3.78 -34.30 5.24
N ASP A 55 -3.07 -35.35 5.61
CA ASP A 55 -2.88 -36.59 4.80
C ASP A 55 -2.29 -36.35 3.40
N GLY A 56 -1.45 -35.33 3.27
CA GLY A 56 -0.84 -34.96 2.00
C GLY A 56 -1.79 -34.25 1.02
N HIS A 57 -2.85 -33.60 1.53
CA HIS A 57 -3.78 -32.78 0.73
C HIS A 57 -3.02 -31.80 -0.16
N LEU A 58 -3.38 -31.76 -1.45
CA LEU A 58 -2.91 -30.77 -2.38
C LEU A 58 -3.77 -29.50 -2.25
N PHE A 59 -3.25 -28.49 -1.56
CA PHE A 59 -3.87 -27.18 -1.51
C PHE A 59 -3.59 -26.46 -2.84
N TYR A 60 -4.62 -26.35 -3.67
CA TYR A 60 -4.48 -25.92 -5.05
C TYR A 60 -5.23 -24.59 -5.29
N VAL A 61 -4.54 -23.60 -5.86
CA VAL A 61 -5.08 -22.25 -6.00
C VAL A 61 -5.11 -21.77 -7.45
N ILE A 62 -6.08 -20.89 -7.77
CA ILE A 62 -5.98 -20.09 -9.00
C ILE A 62 -5.36 -18.74 -8.64
N VAL A 63 -4.28 -18.39 -9.32
CA VAL A 63 -3.59 -17.11 -9.18
C VAL A 63 -3.85 -16.26 -10.42
N ASP A 64 -4.20 -14.98 -10.20
CA ASP A 64 -4.35 -14.01 -11.28
C ASP A 64 -2.97 -13.61 -11.82
N GLN A 65 -2.72 -13.89 -13.08
CA GLN A 65 -1.48 -13.54 -13.75
C GLN A 65 -1.74 -12.38 -14.69
N GLU A 66 -1.22 -11.22 -14.38
CA GLU A 66 -1.22 -10.09 -15.31
C GLU A 66 -0.33 -10.43 -16.52
N ASN A 67 -0.80 -10.08 -17.71
CA ASN A 67 -0.14 -10.41 -18.96
C ASN A 67 1.40 -10.50 -18.89
N VAL A 68 1.88 -11.69 -19.16
CA VAL A 68 3.16 -12.17 -19.72
C VAL A 68 4.42 -11.29 -19.68
N ASN A 69 4.41 -10.13 -19.04
CA ASN A 69 5.62 -9.38 -18.80
C ASN A 69 6.32 -9.98 -17.58
N THR A 70 7.58 -10.27 -17.75
CA THR A 70 8.54 -10.85 -16.79
C THR A 70 8.61 -10.18 -15.42
N LEU A 71 7.75 -9.21 -15.13
CA LEU A 71 7.66 -8.44 -13.90
C LEU A 71 6.63 -8.98 -12.90
N ASP A 72 5.79 -9.92 -13.32
CA ASP A 72 4.74 -10.53 -12.49
C ASP A 72 5.03 -12.02 -12.30
N ILE A 73 6.20 -12.31 -11.75
CA ILE A 73 6.54 -13.68 -11.34
C ILE A 73 5.65 -13.98 -10.13
N GLU A 74 4.79 -14.96 -10.30
CA GLU A 74 3.96 -15.46 -9.23
C GLU A 74 4.58 -16.68 -8.58
N ASP A 75 4.52 -16.69 -7.27
CA ASP A 75 5.38 -17.54 -6.50
C ASP A 75 4.64 -18.25 -5.35
N PHE A 76 3.39 -18.70 -5.60
CA PHE A 76 2.64 -19.38 -4.55
C PHE A 76 3.21 -20.77 -4.21
N ASP A 77 3.58 -21.57 -5.22
CA ASP A 77 3.98 -22.98 -5.11
C ASP A 77 5.47 -23.24 -5.41
N ILE A 78 6.34 -22.31 -4.99
CA ILE A 78 7.80 -22.44 -5.14
C ILE A 78 8.31 -23.71 -4.47
N THR A 79 9.13 -24.46 -5.22
CA THR A 79 9.64 -25.78 -4.82
C THR A 79 11.13 -25.79 -4.48
N GLU A 80 11.87 -24.68 -4.75
CA GLU A 80 13.31 -24.59 -4.46
C GLU A 80 13.75 -23.15 -4.20
N GLU A 81 14.79 -22.99 -3.38
CA GLU A 81 15.48 -21.71 -3.20
C GLU A 81 16.35 -21.42 -4.44
N ASN A 82 16.38 -20.15 -4.87
CA ASN A 82 17.17 -19.68 -6.01
C ASN A 82 18.10 -18.50 -5.66
N GLY A 83 18.11 -18.06 -4.41
CA GLY A 83 18.89 -16.93 -3.91
C GLY A 83 18.19 -15.57 -4.04
N GLU A 84 16.98 -15.51 -4.63
CA GLU A 84 16.16 -14.29 -4.62
C GLU A 84 15.35 -14.24 -3.32
N VAL A 85 15.40 -13.09 -2.65
CA VAL A 85 14.90 -12.93 -1.25
C VAL A 85 13.44 -13.36 -1.07
N LEU A 86 12.55 -12.95 -1.99
CA LEU A 86 11.13 -13.30 -1.91
C LEU A 86 10.88 -14.76 -2.28
N ASN A 87 11.55 -15.28 -3.31
CA ASN A 87 11.45 -16.67 -3.68
C ASN A 87 11.80 -17.58 -2.49
N ASP A 88 12.94 -17.32 -1.86
CA ASP A 88 13.43 -18.12 -0.74
C ASP A 88 12.49 -18.00 0.48
N ALA A 89 11.89 -16.83 0.69
CA ALA A 89 10.92 -16.62 1.76
C ALA A 89 9.62 -17.45 1.53
N VAL A 90 9.10 -17.44 0.30
CA VAL A 90 7.92 -18.23 -0.07
C VAL A 90 8.22 -19.72 0.03
N PHE A 91 9.39 -20.17 -0.46
CA PHE A 91 9.83 -21.55 -0.31
C PHE A 91 9.87 -22.00 1.16
N ARG A 92 10.49 -21.20 2.05
CA ARG A 92 10.59 -21.52 3.49
C ARG A 92 9.22 -21.58 4.17
N ARG A 93 8.31 -20.63 3.82
CA ARG A 93 6.93 -20.67 4.28
C ARG A 93 6.24 -21.98 3.87
N ASN A 94 6.33 -22.34 2.59
CA ASN A 94 5.72 -23.55 2.05
C ASN A 94 6.29 -24.80 2.69
N LEU A 95 7.61 -24.88 2.84
CA LEU A 95 8.28 -26.02 3.47
C LEU A 95 7.80 -26.24 4.91
N GLU A 96 7.78 -25.17 5.73
CA GLU A 96 7.36 -25.27 7.13
C GLU A 96 5.89 -25.68 7.26
N VAL A 97 4.99 -25.13 6.45
CA VAL A 97 3.57 -25.52 6.46
C VAL A 97 3.40 -26.97 5.98
N SER A 98 4.11 -27.37 4.92
CA SER A 98 4.07 -28.74 4.41
C SER A 98 4.53 -29.77 5.44
N GLU A 99 5.64 -29.51 6.12
CA GLU A 99 6.19 -30.44 7.11
C GLU A 99 5.34 -30.52 8.38
N ARG A 100 4.75 -29.42 8.81
CA ARG A 100 3.93 -29.38 10.04
C ARG A 100 2.56 -29.98 9.89
N PHE A 101 1.94 -29.82 8.73
CA PHE A 101 0.52 -30.11 8.53
C PHE A 101 0.28 -31.17 7.44
N ASN A 102 1.36 -31.72 6.85
CA ASN A 102 1.29 -32.70 5.77
C ASN A 102 0.42 -32.23 4.60
N VAL A 103 0.77 -31.04 4.03
CA VAL A 103 0.08 -30.38 2.93
C VAL A 103 1.05 -30.21 1.76
N LYS A 104 0.56 -30.31 0.54
CA LYS A 104 1.27 -29.97 -0.68
C LYS A 104 0.67 -28.73 -1.30
N PHE A 105 1.45 -27.98 -2.05
CA PHE A 105 1.00 -26.75 -2.72
C PHE A 105 1.09 -26.89 -4.23
N GLY A 106 0.14 -26.24 -4.91
CA GLY A 106 0.14 -26.11 -6.35
C GLY A 106 -0.70 -24.90 -6.78
N SER A 107 -0.42 -24.37 -7.96
CA SER A 107 -1.16 -23.25 -8.49
C SER A 107 -1.47 -23.40 -9.98
N TYR A 108 -2.55 -22.75 -10.41
CA TYR A 108 -2.90 -22.50 -11.79
C TYR A 108 -2.84 -21.00 -12.06
N HIS A 109 -1.98 -20.58 -12.95
CA HIS A 109 -1.83 -19.18 -13.34
C HIS A 109 -2.81 -18.81 -14.43
N SER A 110 -3.78 -17.97 -14.09
CA SER A 110 -4.86 -17.56 -14.98
C SER A 110 -4.61 -16.18 -15.57
N THR A 111 -4.63 -16.06 -16.89
CA THR A 111 -4.61 -14.75 -17.58
C THR A 111 -6.00 -14.09 -17.64
N ASN A 112 -7.05 -14.78 -17.19
CA ASN A 112 -8.41 -14.27 -17.08
C ASN A 112 -9.14 -14.97 -15.93
N ILE A 113 -8.74 -14.64 -14.71
CA ILE A 113 -9.22 -15.34 -13.51
C ILE A 113 -10.74 -15.29 -13.36
N THR A 114 -11.38 -14.17 -13.72
CA THR A 114 -12.86 -14.05 -13.61
C THR A 114 -13.58 -15.04 -14.50
N ALA A 115 -13.07 -15.29 -15.72
CA ALA A 115 -13.65 -16.27 -16.64
C ALA A 115 -13.38 -17.72 -16.19
N ASP A 116 -12.22 -17.99 -15.61
CA ASP A 116 -11.88 -19.33 -15.14
C ASP A 116 -12.65 -19.67 -13.86
N VAL A 117 -12.77 -18.73 -12.92
CA VAL A 117 -13.65 -18.88 -11.73
C VAL A 117 -15.11 -19.09 -12.14
N ASP A 118 -15.63 -18.34 -13.13
CA ASP A 118 -17.00 -18.51 -13.65
C ASP A 118 -17.23 -19.96 -14.15
N LYS A 119 -16.26 -20.54 -14.85
CA LYS A 119 -16.35 -21.94 -15.32
C LYS A 119 -16.36 -22.93 -14.15
N VAL A 120 -15.47 -22.77 -13.18
CA VAL A 120 -15.35 -23.64 -12.00
C VAL A 120 -16.65 -23.64 -11.20
N VAL A 121 -17.15 -22.45 -10.87
CA VAL A 121 -18.37 -22.30 -10.07
C VAL A 121 -19.62 -22.84 -10.81
N LYS A 122 -19.76 -22.54 -12.10
CA LYS A 122 -20.87 -23.07 -12.90
C LYS A 122 -20.81 -24.59 -13.11
N ALA A 123 -19.63 -25.17 -13.13
CA ALA A 123 -19.46 -26.62 -13.15
C ALA A 123 -19.77 -27.27 -11.81
N GLY A 124 -19.82 -26.51 -10.71
CA GLY A 124 -20.02 -27.01 -9.36
C GLY A 124 -18.87 -27.91 -8.89
N THR A 125 -17.65 -27.69 -9.42
CA THR A 125 -16.49 -28.48 -9.02
C THR A 125 -15.76 -27.84 -7.84
N ASN A 126 -15.03 -28.65 -7.08
CA ASN A 126 -14.18 -28.23 -5.97
C ASN A 126 -12.71 -28.52 -6.29
N ASP A 127 -12.26 -28.06 -7.46
CA ASP A 127 -10.92 -28.33 -7.96
C ASP A 127 -9.85 -27.41 -7.34
N TYR A 128 -10.27 -26.36 -6.68
CA TYR A 128 -9.40 -25.33 -6.10
C TYR A 128 -9.82 -24.98 -4.67
N ASP A 129 -8.85 -24.90 -3.76
CA ASP A 129 -9.07 -24.50 -2.37
C ASP A 129 -9.25 -22.98 -2.22
N ALA A 130 -8.60 -22.18 -3.08
CA ALA A 130 -8.71 -20.73 -3.02
C ALA A 130 -8.48 -20.04 -4.38
N PHE A 131 -8.93 -18.80 -4.46
CA PHE A 131 -8.64 -17.88 -5.55
C PHE A 131 -7.79 -16.72 -5.03
N MET A 132 -6.76 -16.32 -5.78
CA MET A 132 -5.87 -15.21 -5.51
C MET A 132 -5.99 -14.13 -6.61
N PRO A 133 -7.12 -13.43 -6.69
CA PRO A 133 -7.36 -12.42 -7.70
C PRO A 133 -6.73 -11.08 -7.31
N ARG A 134 -6.44 -10.25 -8.31
CA ARG A 134 -6.28 -8.80 -8.07
C ARG A 134 -7.58 -8.22 -7.54
N LEU A 135 -7.47 -7.16 -6.73
CA LEU A 135 -8.60 -6.57 -6.00
C LEU A 135 -9.80 -6.24 -6.90
N MET A 136 -9.57 -5.72 -8.11
CA MET A 136 -10.64 -5.46 -9.08
C MET A 136 -11.35 -6.75 -9.56
N ASN A 137 -10.61 -7.84 -9.70
CA ASN A 137 -11.17 -9.13 -10.11
C ASN A 137 -11.89 -9.82 -8.94
N ALA A 138 -11.39 -9.65 -7.71
CA ALA A 138 -12.08 -10.09 -6.50
C ALA A 138 -13.46 -9.44 -6.35
N ALA A 139 -13.56 -8.13 -6.61
CA ALA A 139 -14.84 -7.42 -6.62
C ALA A 139 -15.82 -8.03 -7.62
N THR A 140 -15.34 -8.42 -8.82
CA THR A 140 -16.17 -9.10 -9.84
C THR A 140 -16.61 -10.49 -9.36
N ILE A 141 -15.70 -11.27 -8.77
CA ILE A 141 -15.98 -12.61 -8.23
C ILE A 141 -17.04 -12.52 -7.12
N ALA A 142 -16.88 -11.59 -6.18
CA ALA A 142 -17.84 -11.38 -5.09
C ALA A 142 -19.20 -10.90 -5.62
N THR A 143 -19.23 -9.95 -6.58
CA THR A 143 -20.48 -9.45 -7.17
C THR A 143 -21.27 -10.53 -7.93
N ASN A 144 -20.57 -11.55 -8.45
CA ASN A 144 -21.19 -12.68 -9.11
C ASN A 144 -21.67 -13.78 -8.14
N GLY A 145 -21.41 -13.62 -6.83
CA GLY A 145 -21.78 -14.61 -5.83
C GLY A 145 -20.89 -15.87 -5.83
N TYR A 146 -19.62 -15.74 -6.22
CA TYR A 146 -18.72 -16.88 -6.37
C TYR A 146 -17.76 -17.06 -5.17
N ALA A 147 -17.87 -16.17 -4.19
CA ALA A 147 -17.05 -16.17 -2.98
C ALA A 147 -17.83 -16.74 -1.78
N HIS A 148 -17.14 -17.50 -0.93
CA HIS A 148 -17.66 -17.95 0.34
C HIS A 148 -17.58 -16.84 1.39
N GLU A 149 -18.57 -16.76 2.28
CA GLU A 149 -18.57 -15.84 3.42
C GLU A 149 -17.51 -16.26 4.45
N LEU A 150 -16.70 -15.32 4.93
CA LEU A 150 -15.50 -15.58 5.71
C LEU A 150 -15.66 -15.31 7.22
N THR A 151 -16.68 -14.52 7.62
CA THR A 151 -16.87 -14.19 9.03
C THR A 151 -17.35 -15.41 9.79
N GLY A 152 -16.68 -15.70 10.92
CA GLY A 152 -17.06 -16.83 11.76
C GLY A 152 -16.58 -18.20 11.30
N LEU A 153 -15.74 -18.29 10.27
CA LEU A 153 -15.06 -19.54 9.94
C LEU A 153 -14.13 -19.92 11.11
N LYS A 154 -14.29 -21.15 11.61
CA LYS A 154 -13.69 -21.62 12.86
C LYS A 154 -12.17 -21.46 12.92
N TYR A 155 -11.49 -21.70 11.81
CA TYR A 155 -10.04 -21.72 11.74
C TYR A 155 -9.44 -20.55 10.93
N LEU A 156 -10.22 -19.49 10.67
CA LEU A 156 -9.75 -18.28 10.02
C LEU A 156 -9.71 -17.13 11.04
N SER A 157 -8.51 -16.81 11.52
CA SER A 157 -8.28 -15.88 12.63
C SER A 157 -8.12 -14.45 12.13
N LEU A 158 -9.20 -13.85 11.59
CA LEU A 158 -9.20 -12.54 10.94
C LEU A 158 -8.84 -11.35 11.86
N ASP A 159 -8.84 -11.56 13.16
CA ASP A 159 -8.40 -10.58 14.18
C ASP A 159 -6.87 -10.59 14.40
N LYS A 160 -6.17 -11.51 13.77
CA LYS A 160 -4.74 -11.70 13.95
C LYS A 160 -3.91 -10.87 12.96
N PRO A 161 -2.68 -10.47 13.33
CA PRO A 161 -1.90 -9.51 12.57
C PRO A 161 -1.37 -10.02 11.22
N TRP A 162 -1.48 -11.31 10.93
CA TRP A 162 -1.14 -11.86 9.61
C TRP A 162 -2.24 -11.68 8.56
N TRP A 163 -3.43 -11.22 8.98
CA TRP A 163 -4.45 -10.71 8.09
C TRP A 163 -4.49 -9.19 8.15
N ASP A 164 -4.69 -8.53 7.02
CA ASP A 164 -4.88 -7.08 6.99
C ASP A 164 -6.26 -6.73 7.57
N VAL A 165 -6.26 -6.27 8.81
CA VAL A 165 -7.48 -5.89 9.54
C VAL A 165 -8.30 -4.82 8.82
N ASN A 166 -7.67 -4.00 7.96
CA ASN A 166 -8.39 -3.00 7.17
C ASN A 166 -9.29 -3.66 6.13
N THR A 167 -8.93 -4.85 5.59
CA THR A 167 -9.83 -5.59 4.70
C THR A 167 -11.12 -6.00 5.41
N THR A 168 -11.02 -6.46 6.65
CA THR A 168 -12.18 -6.88 7.45
C THR A 168 -13.15 -5.73 7.67
N HIS A 169 -12.63 -4.53 7.96
CA HIS A 169 -13.45 -3.35 8.17
C HIS A 169 -13.91 -2.70 6.86
N ASP A 170 -13.02 -2.53 5.89
CA ASP A 170 -13.29 -1.71 4.71
C ASP A 170 -14.06 -2.48 3.63
N LEU A 171 -13.80 -3.81 3.47
CA LEU A 171 -14.42 -4.63 2.41
C LEU A 171 -15.68 -5.37 2.87
N SER A 172 -16.04 -5.33 4.16
CA SER A 172 -17.34 -5.86 4.61
C SER A 172 -18.50 -5.03 4.05
N ILE A 173 -19.63 -5.68 3.80
CA ILE A 173 -20.90 -5.04 3.44
C ILE A 173 -22.01 -5.74 4.24
N GLY A 174 -22.71 -4.99 5.09
CA GLY A 174 -23.72 -5.55 5.99
C GLY A 174 -23.14 -6.58 6.97
N ASN A 175 -21.92 -6.36 7.43
CA ASN A 175 -21.13 -7.27 8.28
C ASN A 175 -20.84 -8.66 7.63
N MET A 176 -20.85 -8.74 6.30
CA MET A 176 -20.47 -9.92 5.53
C MET A 176 -19.15 -9.65 4.80
N LEU A 177 -18.23 -10.61 4.82
CA LEU A 177 -16.89 -10.47 4.26
C LEU A 177 -16.60 -11.60 3.28
N TYR A 178 -16.22 -11.27 2.06
CA TYR A 178 -15.95 -12.22 0.97
C TYR A 178 -14.55 -12.09 0.39
N ILE A 179 -13.83 -11.02 0.73
CA ILE A 179 -12.52 -10.69 0.19
C ILE A 179 -11.63 -10.28 1.35
N ILE A 180 -10.46 -10.88 1.46
CA ILE A 180 -9.44 -10.52 2.45
C ILE A 180 -8.07 -10.37 1.80
N ALA A 181 -7.14 -9.76 2.50
CA ALA A 181 -5.72 -9.77 2.19
C ALA A 181 -4.90 -10.00 3.45
N GLY A 182 -3.64 -10.38 3.29
CA GLY A 182 -2.74 -10.63 4.40
C GLY A 182 -1.40 -11.19 3.95
N ASP A 183 -0.60 -11.60 4.91
CA ASP A 183 0.77 -12.06 4.71
C ASP A 183 0.86 -13.43 4.01
N ILE A 184 -0.26 -13.99 3.59
CA ILE A 184 -0.31 -15.23 2.82
C ILE A 184 0.48 -15.16 1.51
N PHE A 185 0.63 -13.94 0.96
CA PHE A 185 1.45 -13.64 -0.22
C PHE A 185 1.88 -12.18 -0.23
N TYR A 186 3.03 -11.87 -0.83
CA TYR A 186 3.58 -10.51 -0.80
C TYR A 186 2.92 -9.54 -1.78
N LYS A 187 2.24 -10.03 -2.80
CA LYS A 187 1.66 -9.19 -3.86
C LYS A 187 0.53 -8.27 -3.40
N HIS A 188 -0.02 -8.45 -2.22
CA HIS A 188 -0.97 -7.48 -1.71
C HIS A 188 -0.28 -6.15 -1.37
N TYR A 189 1.01 -6.17 -0.96
CA TYR A 189 1.80 -4.97 -0.72
C TYR A 189 2.16 -4.22 -2.01
N ASP A 190 2.26 -4.93 -3.15
CA ASP A 190 2.65 -4.37 -4.44
C ASP A 190 1.76 -3.21 -4.90
N GLY A 191 0.49 -3.24 -4.53
CA GLY A 191 -0.48 -2.20 -4.84
C GLY A 191 -0.46 -0.98 -3.91
N THR A 192 0.44 -0.94 -2.92
CA THR A 192 0.48 0.17 -1.95
C THR A 192 1.09 1.43 -2.56
N PRO A 193 0.35 2.54 -2.65
CA PRO A 193 0.89 3.79 -3.17
C PRO A 193 1.78 4.48 -2.15
N MET A 194 2.81 5.16 -2.65
CA MET A 194 3.72 5.97 -1.86
C MET A 194 4.28 7.12 -2.68
N MET A 195 4.88 8.08 -2.01
CA MET A 195 5.62 9.17 -2.67
C MET A 195 7.12 8.93 -2.46
N LEU A 196 7.88 8.83 -3.55
CA LEU A 196 9.34 8.81 -3.49
C LEU A 196 9.87 10.21 -3.72
N PHE A 197 11.02 10.54 -3.13
CA PHE A 197 11.69 11.83 -3.37
C PHE A 197 13.20 11.65 -3.59
N ASN A 198 13.77 12.47 -4.44
CA ASN A 198 15.20 12.50 -4.74
C ASN A 198 15.94 13.34 -3.71
N LYS A 199 16.86 12.73 -2.94
CA LYS A 199 17.61 13.39 -1.86
C LYS A 199 18.61 14.42 -2.36
N ARG A 200 19.21 14.18 -3.54
CA ARG A 200 20.12 15.15 -4.18
C ARG A 200 19.38 16.45 -4.51
N ILE A 201 18.18 16.36 -5.09
CA ILE A 201 17.39 17.54 -5.45
C ILE A 201 16.98 18.34 -4.20
N ILE A 202 16.59 17.67 -3.09
CA ILE A 202 16.34 18.35 -1.80
C ILE A 202 17.55 19.18 -1.39
N THR A 203 18.76 18.60 -1.49
CA THR A 203 20.00 19.28 -1.11
C THR A 203 20.36 20.42 -2.06
N ASP A 204 20.31 20.17 -3.36
CA ASP A 204 20.72 21.14 -4.40
C ASP A 204 19.84 22.40 -4.37
N PHE A 205 18.56 22.25 -4.08
CA PHE A 205 17.59 23.35 -4.02
C PHE A 205 17.35 23.88 -2.60
N ASN A 206 18.07 23.35 -1.59
CA ASN A 206 17.93 23.72 -0.18
C ASN A 206 16.46 23.70 0.28
N LEU A 207 15.76 22.61 -0.06
CA LEU A 207 14.38 22.38 0.34
C LEU A 207 14.31 21.82 1.77
N GLU A 208 13.16 21.97 2.41
CA GLU A 208 12.90 21.36 3.71
C GLU A 208 13.01 19.82 3.64
N ASN A 209 13.49 19.19 4.73
CA ASN A 209 13.56 17.73 4.81
C ASN A 209 12.14 17.13 4.84
N PRO A 210 11.74 16.32 3.87
CA PRO A 210 10.38 15.77 3.84
C PRO A 210 10.06 14.83 5.01
N TYR A 211 11.04 14.15 5.58
CA TYR A 211 10.84 13.29 6.76
C TYR A 211 10.43 14.12 7.99
N GLU A 212 11.09 15.27 8.20
CA GLU A 212 10.74 16.19 9.28
C GLU A 212 9.30 16.72 9.12
N LEU A 213 8.87 16.99 7.88
CA LEU A 213 7.50 17.39 7.61
C LEU A 213 6.48 16.30 7.99
N VAL A 214 6.83 15.01 7.76
CA VAL A 214 5.98 13.89 8.18
C VAL A 214 5.91 13.81 9.71
N TYR A 215 7.05 13.86 10.41
CA TYR A 215 7.11 13.79 11.87
C TYR A 215 6.39 14.95 12.56
N ASN A 216 6.46 16.15 11.97
CA ASN A 216 5.79 17.34 12.47
C ASN A 216 4.33 17.45 12.06
N ASN A 217 3.76 16.47 11.36
CA ASN A 217 2.42 16.52 10.77
C ASN A 217 2.22 17.65 9.73
N GLU A 218 3.27 18.13 9.11
CA GLU A 218 3.27 19.23 8.12
C GLU A 218 3.33 18.72 6.67
N TRP A 219 3.49 17.40 6.46
CA TRP A 219 3.46 16.79 5.14
C TRP A 219 2.03 16.77 4.57
N THR A 220 1.66 17.86 3.92
CA THR A 220 0.33 18.12 3.36
C THR A 220 0.40 18.33 1.86
N ILE A 221 -0.75 18.25 1.16
CA ILE A 221 -0.84 18.52 -0.27
C ILE A 221 -0.36 19.94 -0.64
N ASP A 222 -0.56 20.92 0.25
CA ASP A 222 -0.08 22.28 0.01
C ASP A 222 1.44 22.35 0.10
N LYS A 223 2.05 21.70 1.12
CA LYS A 223 3.51 21.63 1.24
C LYS A 223 4.15 20.86 0.09
N PHE A 224 3.53 19.73 -0.29
CA PHE A 224 3.94 18.98 -1.48
C PHE A 224 3.93 19.86 -2.74
N ASN A 225 2.84 20.60 -2.99
CA ASN A 225 2.74 21.51 -4.14
C ASN A 225 3.81 22.60 -4.11
N GLU A 226 4.06 23.21 -2.94
CA GLU A 226 5.10 24.22 -2.74
C GLU A 226 6.48 23.69 -3.13
N MET A 227 6.86 22.52 -2.59
CA MET A 227 8.16 21.91 -2.84
C MET A 227 8.33 21.46 -4.30
N ALA A 228 7.30 20.81 -4.87
CA ALA A 228 7.32 20.38 -6.26
C ALA A 228 7.51 21.56 -7.22
N LYS A 229 6.81 22.64 -6.97
CA LYS A 229 6.94 23.87 -7.76
C LYS A 229 8.32 24.51 -7.60
N ALA A 230 8.87 24.54 -6.38
CA ALA A 230 10.19 25.12 -6.11
C ALA A 230 11.33 24.34 -6.78
N ALA A 231 11.19 23.03 -6.96
CA ALA A 231 12.20 22.19 -7.62
C ALA A 231 12.13 22.23 -9.16
N THR A 232 11.06 22.78 -9.74
CA THR A 232 10.86 22.75 -11.20
C THR A 232 11.73 23.76 -11.90
N HIS A 233 12.58 23.34 -12.84
CA HIS A 233 13.50 24.22 -13.57
C HIS A 233 13.73 23.77 -15.00
N ASP A 234 13.67 24.76 -15.93
CA ASP A 234 14.23 24.67 -17.27
C ASP A 234 15.75 24.81 -17.15
N LEU A 235 16.47 23.69 -17.14
CA LEU A 235 17.90 23.65 -16.86
C LEU A 235 18.74 24.03 -18.08
N ASN A 236 18.24 23.83 -19.30
CA ASN A 236 18.94 24.18 -20.52
C ASN A 236 18.62 25.62 -21.00
N GLY A 237 17.58 26.27 -20.44
CA GLY A 237 17.22 27.66 -20.71
C GLY A 237 16.57 27.87 -22.07
N ASP A 238 16.01 26.83 -22.70
CA ASP A 238 15.41 26.97 -24.06
C ASP A 238 13.93 27.38 -24.03
N GLY A 239 13.35 27.53 -22.85
CA GLY A 239 11.97 27.96 -22.64
C GLY A 239 10.93 26.84 -22.82
N LYS A 240 11.37 25.59 -22.88
CA LYS A 240 10.50 24.40 -22.97
C LYS A 240 10.90 23.37 -21.92
N MET A 241 9.92 22.69 -21.35
CA MET A 241 10.18 21.59 -20.45
C MET A 241 10.24 20.28 -21.22
N ASP A 242 11.32 19.53 -21.08
CA ASP A 242 11.45 18.17 -21.62
C ASP A 242 12.04 17.18 -20.60
N LYS A 243 11.76 15.90 -20.80
CA LYS A 243 12.09 14.82 -19.85
C LYS A 243 13.59 14.53 -19.72
N ASP A 244 14.40 14.89 -20.69
CA ASP A 244 15.81 14.53 -20.80
C ASP A 244 16.74 15.65 -20.35
N ASN A 245 16.25 16.91 -20.33
CA ASN A 245 17.09 18.08 -20.10
C ASN A 245 16.67 18.91 -18.87
N ASP A 246 15.45 18.71 -18.34
CA ASP A 246 14.87 19.61 -17.34
C ASP A 246 14.47 18.90 -16.07
N LEU A 247 14.15 19.67 -15.04
CA LEU A 247 13.77 19.17 -13.73
C LEU A 247 12.30 19.42 -13.44
N TYR A 248 11.58 18.35 -13.20
CA TYR A 248 10.16 18.36 -12.83
C TYR A 248 9.97 18.27 -11.32
N GLY A 249 8.90 18.89 -10.80
CA GLY A 249 8.49 18.71 -9.41
C GLY A 249 7.90 17.32 -9.12
N LEU A 250 7.18 16.76 -10.10
CA LEU A 250 6.49 15.48 -9.95
C LEU A 250 6.53 14.68 -11.25
N SER A 251 6.78 13.38 -11.15
CA SER A 251 6.46 12.41 -12.19
C SER A 251 5.37 11.43 -11.70
N THR A 252 4.34 11.14 -12.53
CA THR A 252 3.15 10.41 -12.11
C THR A 252 2.33 9.82 -13.26
N GLN A 253 1.13 9.28 -12.94
CA GLN A 253 0.14 8.76 -13.88
C GLN A 253 -1.30 9.04 -13.38
N ALA A 254 -2.35 8.65 -14.13
CA ALA A 254 -3.72 9.08 -13.86
C ALA A 254 -4.32 8.55 -12.54
N ASP A 255 -3.98 7.34 -12.12
CA ASP A 255 -4.45 6.71 -10.87
C ASP A 255 -3.88 7.37 -9.60
N TYR A 256 -2.88 8.28 -9.76
CA TYR A 256 -2.47 9.21 -8.73
C TYR A 256 -3.65 10.01 -8.12
N LEU A 257 -4.65 10.38 -8.95
CA LEU A 257 -5.84 11.11 -8.49
C LEU A 257 -6.53 10.38 -7.33
N THR A 258 -6.76 9.09 -7.47
CA THR A 258 -7.42 8.26 -6.46
C THR A 258 -6.63 8.21 -5.16
N SER A 259 -5.31 7.98 -5.26
CA SER A 259 -4.41 7.97 -4.11
C SER A 259 -4.41 9.31 -3.38
N MET A 260 -4.36 10.44 -4.10
CA MET A 260 -4.35 11.77 -3.50
C MET A 260 -5.70 12.13 -2.86
N LEU A 261 -6.83 11.79 -3.50
CA LEU A 261 -8.14 11.99 -2.90
C LEU A 261 -8.26 11.27 -1.56
N ASN A 262 -7.96 9.99 -1.54
CA ASN A 262 -8.01 9.19 -0.31
C ASN A 262 -6.94 9.63 0.70
N GLY A 263 -5.71 9.92 0.28
CA GLY A 263 -4.65 10.47 1.12
C GLY A 263 -5.08 11.74 1.85
N CYS A 264 -5.84 12.59 1.17
CA CYS A 264 -6.48 13.79 1.74
C CYS A 264 -7.75 13.47 2.56
N GLY A 265 -8.09 12.21 2.77
CA GLY A 265 -9.26 11.79 3.55
C GLY A 265 -10.59 12.04 2.84
N VAL A 266 -10.61 11.99 1.51
CA VAL A 266 -11.82 11.99 0.69
C VAL A 266 -12.10 10.55 0.27
N LYS A 267 -13.26 10.02 0.61
CA LYS A 267 -13.70 8.68 0.23
C LYS A 267 -14.71 8.75 -0.92
N PHE A 268 -14.66 7.78 -1.82
CA PHE A 268 -15.68 7.60 -2.85
C PHE A 268 -16.97 7.02 -2.28
N VAL A 269 -16.80 6.11 -1.33
CA VAL A 269 -17.89 5.41 -0.65
C VAL A 269 -17.62 5.40 0.85
N GLU A 270 -18.65 5.68 1.64
CA GLU A 270 -18.68 5.47 3.08
C GLU A 270 -19.74 4.42 3.41
N LYS A 271 -19.80 3.99 4.66
CA LYS A 271 -20.75 3.01 5.15
C LYS A 271 -21.65 3.62 6.21
N ASP A 272 -22.91 3.19 6.25
CA ASP A 272 -23.84 3.54 7.30
C ASP A 272 -23.62 2.72 8.59
N GLU A 273 -24.42 2.95 9.59
CA GLU A 273 -24.40 2.26 10.88
C GLU A 273 -24.66 0.74 10.80
N ASN A 274 -25.19 0.27 9.69
CA ASN A 274 -25.47 -1.14 9.41
C ASN A 274 -24.41 -1.77 8.48
N ASP A 275 -23.30 -1.06 8.25
CA ASP A 275 -22.21 -1.46 7.35
C ASP A 275 -22.61 -1.51 5.87
N PHE A 276 -23.67 -0.78 5.44
CA PHE A 276 -24.04 -0.69 4.04
C PHE A 276 -23.39 0.51 3.35
N PRO A 277 -22.82 0.32 2.14
CA PRO A 277 -22.16 1.37 1.41
C PRO A 277 -23.12 2.41 0.84
N TYR A 278 -22.68 3.69 0.83
CA TYR A 278 -23.32 4.77 0.11
C TYR A 278 -22.29 5.70 -0.53
N SER A 279 -22.66 6.38 -1.61
CA SER A 279 -21.73 7.30 -2.31
C SER A 279 -21.48 8.55 -1.47
N ALA A 280 -20.18 8.86 -1.23
CA ALA A 280 -19.73 9.96 -0.37
C ALA A 280 -18.86 10.99 -1.08
N ILE A 281 -18.52 10.81 -2.36
CA ILE A 281 -17.54 11.63 -3.08
C ILE A 281 -18.01 13.06 -3.40
N ASN A 282 -19.31 13.30 -3.54
CA ASN A 282 -19.82 14.61 -3.98
C ASN A 282 -19.86 15.64 -2.85
N THR A 283 -18.68 16.10 -2.41
CA THR A 283 -18.49 17.04 -1.29
C THR A 283 -17.65 18.25 -1.69
N GLU A 284 -17.79 19.37 -0.96
CA GLU A 284 -16.94 20.55 -1.13
C GLU A 284 -15.45 20.23 -0.90
N LYS A 285 -15.14 19.35 0.07
CA LYS A 285 -13.76 18.90 0.31
C LYS A 285 -13.19 18.18 -0.92
N ALA A 286 -13.95 17.28 -1.53
CA ALA A 286 -13.53 16.59 -2.74
C ALA A 286 -13.23 17.55 -3.89
N VAL A 287 -14.09 18.56 -4.11
CA VAL A 287 -13.85 19.62 -5.10
C VAL A 287 -12.54 20.34 -4.80
N THR A 288 -12.34 20.78 -3.55
CA THR A 288 -11.12 21.51 -3.16
C THR A 288 -9.86 20.66 -3.36
N VAL A 289 -9.89 19.36 -3.01
CA VAL A 289 -8.74 18.47 -3.21
C VAL A 289 -8.46 18.28 -4.70
N ILE A 290 -9.49 18.09 -5.52
CA ILE A 290 -9.34 17.98 -6.97
C ILE A 290 -8.71 19.26 -7.56
N ASP A 291 -9.16 20.45 -7.14
CA ASP A 291 -8.58 21.70 -7.60
C ASP A 291 -7.09 21.81 -7.27
N LYS A 292 -6.69 21.39 -6.04
CA LYS A 292 -5.28 21.35 -5.64
C LYS A 292 -4.47 20.33 -6.45
N ILE A 293 -5.04 19.20 -6.79
CA ILE A 293 -4.41 18.20 -7.67
C ILE A 293 -4.25 18.76 -9.09
N LEU A 294 -5.28 19.41 -9.63
CA LEU A 294 -5.24 19.98 -10.95
C LEU A 294 -4.26 21.14 -11.08
N GLU A 295 -3.99 21.87 -10.00
CA GLU A 295 -2.98 22.93 -9.99
C GLU A 295 -1.61 22.42 -10.47
N HIS A 296 -1.20 21.23 -10.04
CA HIS A 296 0.08 20.63 -10.46
C HIS A 296 -0.08 19.68 -11.64
N TYR A 297 -1.09 18.83 -11.66
CA TYR A 297 -1.27 17.81 -12.70
C TYR A 297 -1.54 18.44 -14.07
N ALA A 298 -2.31 19.53 -14.10
CA ALA A 298 -2.61 20.27 -15.32
C ALA A 298 -1.44 21.12 -15.84
N ASN A 299 -0.44 21.33 -15.02
CA ASN A 299 0.69 22.20 -15.36
C ASN A 299 1.90 21.37 -15.78
N TYR A 300 2.01 21.12 -17.09
CA TYR A 300 3.10 20.35 -17.66
C TYR A 300 4.51 20.96 -17.48
N SER A 301 4.61 22.16 -16.93
CA SER A 301 5.91 22.73 -16.60
C SER A 301 6.52 22.16 -15.33
N TRP A 302 5.73 21.60 -14.42
CA TRP A 302 6.24 21.02 -13.18
C TRP A 302 5.69 19.63 -12.83
N CYS A 303 4.82 19.09 -13.64
CA CYS A 303 4.38 17.70 -13.55
C CYS A 303 4.52 17.00 -14.90
N ILE A 304 5.17 15.87 -14.92
CA ILE A 304 5.18 14.99 -16.09
C ILE A 304 4.43 13.72 -15.78
N HIS A 305 3.50 13.34 -16.63
CA HIS A 305 2.72 12.13 -16.45
C HIS A 305 2.68 11.29 -17.74
N ARG A 306 2.48 10.00 -17.55
CA ARG A 306 2.49 8.98 -18.61
C ARG A 306 1.64 9.35 -19.81
N ASP A 307 0.48 9.95 -19.56
CA ASP A 307 -0.55 10.16 -20.59
C ASP A 307 -0.27 11.40 -21.47
N ALA A 308 0.58 12.33 -21.00
CA ALA A 308 0.95 13.53 -21.72
C ALA A 308 2.17 13.35 -22.63
N ALA A 309 3.08 12.49 -22.23
CA ALA A 309 4.23 12.16 -23.03
C ALA A 309 3.87 11.00 -23.97
N ALA A 310 3.90 11.20 -25.26
CA ALA A 310 3.61 10.20 -26.30
C ALA A 310 4.52 8.94 -26.26
N ALA A 311 5.36 8.81 -25.24
CA ALA A 311 6.20 7.66 -24.97
C ALA A 311 5.69 6.93 -23.70
N SER A 312 5.09 5.78 -23.90
CA SER A 312 4.84 4.80 -22.85
C SER A 312 6.05 4.70 -21.91
N LEU A 313 5.92 5.08 -20.63
CA LEU A 313 6.91 4.96 -19.56
C LEU A 313 7.78 6.21 -19.27
N SER A 314 7.43 7.41 -19.70
CA SER A 314 8.22 8.61 -19.40
C SER A 314 8.39 8.86 -17.89
N GLN A 315 7.36 8.59 -17.06
CA GLN A 315 7.47 8.75 -15.60
C GLN A 315 8.52 7.81 -14.99
N PHE A 316 8.70 6.58 -15.52
CA PHE A 316 9.73 5.64 -15.07
C PHE A 316 11.12 5.98 -15.58
N TRP A 317 11.23 6.87 -16.56
CA TRP A 317 12.50 7.42 -17.03
C TRP A 317 12.91 8.65 -16.23
N VAL A 318 11.98 9.53 -15.93
CA VAL A 318 12.27 10.86 -15.39
C VAL A 318 12.88 10.79 -13.99
N PHE A 319 12.22 10.09 -13.06
CA PHE A 319 12.71 9.99 -11.68
C PHE A 319 14.00 9.16 -11.55
N PRO A 320 14.13 7.97 -12.15
CA PRO A 320 15.37 7.20 -12.07
C PRO A 320 16.59 7.89 -12.65
N ASN A 321 16.39 8.82 -13.60
CA ASN A 321 17.48 9.61 -14.20
C ASN A 321 17.71 10.97 -13.50
N GLY A 322 17.09 11.19 -12.34
CA GLY A 322 17.31 12.40 -11.54
C GLY A 322 16.63 13.65 -12.08
N HIS A 323 15.60 13.51 -12.92
CA HIS A 323 14.87 14.60 -13.57
C HIS A 323 13.52 14.95 -12.91
N SER A 324 13.20 14.39 -11.73
CA SER A 324 12.07 14.87 -10.92
C SER A 324 12.37 14.80 -9.42
N LEU A 325 11.81 15.77 -8.66
CA LEU A 325 11.91 15.75 -7.21
C LEU A 325 11.09 14.62 -6.61
N PHE A 326 9.83 14.55 -6.97
CA PHE A 326 8.89 13.54 -6.48
C PHE A 326 8.49 12.56 -7.57
N PHE A 327 8.26 11.33 -7.14
CA PHE A 327 7.65 10.29 -7.97
C PHE A 327 6.54 9.60 -7.18
N TRP A 328 5.30 9.74 -7.65
CA TRP A 328 4.23 8.89 -7.15
C TRP A 328 4.41 7.49 -7.71
N SER A 329 4.47 6.52 -6.83
CA SER A 329 4.80 5.15 -7.16
C SER A 329 3.93 4.17 -6.38
N LEU A 330 3.96 2.92 -6.81
CA LEU A 330 3.50 1.78 -6.02
C LEU A 330 4.72 1.04 -5.47
N ALA A 331 4.56 0.35 -4.35
CA ALA A 331 5.65 -0.39 -3.71
C ALA A 331 6.39 -1.33 -4.68
N ARG A 332 5.66 -2.00 -5.58
CA ARG A 332 6.24 -2.87 -6.62
C ARG A 332 7.31 -2.19 -7.48
N PHE A 333 7.19 -0.89 -7.74
CA PHE A 333 8.12 -0.19 -8.64
C PHE A 333 9.47 0.13 -8.01
N ILE A 334 9.58 0.14 -6.69
CA ILE A 334 10.87 0.23 -6.01
C ILE A 334 11.76 -0.92 -6.49
N ASN A 335 11.17 -2.10 -6.60
CA ASN A 335 11.87 -3.32 -7.02
C ASN A 335 12.18 -3.34 -8.51
N LEU A 336 11.26 -2.86 -9.33
CA LEU A 336 11.29 -3.05 -10.79
C LEU A 336 11.98 -1.92 -11.54
N GLY A 337 11.86 -0.67 -11.07
CA GLY A 337 12.24 0.52 -11.85
C GLY A 337 13.41 1.32 -11.30
N LEU A 338 13.81 1.11 -10.03
CA LEU A 338 14.78 1.98 -9.36
C LEU A 338 16.11 1.28 -9.04
N ARG A 339 16.30 0.07 -9.57
CA ARG A 339 17.49 -0.74 -9.28
C ARG A 339 18.80 -0.08 -9.68
N ASP A 340 18.78 0.62 -10.79
CA ASP A 340 19.98 1.22 -11.39
C ASP A 340 20.04 2.75 -11.22
N MET A 341 19.14 3.33 -10.40
CA MET A 341 19.16 4.76 -10.10
C MET A 341 20.46 5.14 -9.39
N GLU A 342 21.11 6.21 -9.82
CA GLU A 342 22.37 6.68 -9.23
C GLU A 342 22.15 7.55 -8.00
N ASP A 343 21.11 8.40 -8.02
CA ASP A 343 20.74 9.26 -6.90
C ASP A 343 20.11 8.46 -5.74
N GLU A 344 20.41 8.86 -4.51
CA GLU A 344 19.67 8.37 -3.36
C GLU A 344 18.26 8.93 -3.34
N PHE A 345 17.29 8.09 -2.98
CA PHE A 345 15.91 8.51 -2.79
C PHE A 345 15.40 8.12 -1.40
N GLY A 346 14.31 8.74 -0.99
CA GLY A 346 13.59 8.42 0.23
C GLY A 346 12.13 8.08 -0.07
N ILE A 347 11.48 7.49 0.91
CA ILE A 347 10.07 7.04 0.86
C ILE A 347 9.24 7.93 1.78
N LEU A 348 8.06 8.35 1.34
CA LEU A 348 7.13 9.17 2.10
C LEU A 348 5.71 8.63 1.96
N PRO A 349 4.85 8.82 2.97
CA PRO A 349 3.42 8.57 2.82
C PRO A 349 2.80 9.55 1.81
N ILE A 350 1.63 9.19 1.29
CA ILE A 350 0.81 10.10 0.49
C ILE A 350 0.44 11.31 1.36
N PRO A 351 0.56 12.57 0.87
CA PRO A 351 0.31 13.76 1.67
C PRO A 351 -1.11 13.82 2.25
N LYS A 352 -1.23 14.40 3.44
CA LYS A 352 -2.52 14.71 4.07
C LYS A 352 -3.16 15.96 3.46
N TYR A 353 -4.46 16.15 3.68
CA TYR A 353 -5.14 17.39 3.31
C TYR A 353 -4.62 18.59 4.13
N GLU A 354 -4.53 18.40 5.45
CA GLU A 354 -4.09 19.41 6.42
C GLU A 354 -3.44 18.76 7.63
N SER A 355 -2.69 19.54 8.42
CA SER A 355 -1.97 19.07 9.61
C SER A 355 -2.89 18.45 10.68
N LYS A 356 -4.16 18.87 10.73
CA LYS A 356 -5.15 18.33 11.69
C LYS A 356 -5.68 16.95 11.33
N GLN A 357 -5.47 16.50 10.09
CA GLN A 357 -5.86 15.14 9.70
C GLN A 357 -5.11 14.13 10.57
N SER A 358 -5.87 13.27 11.30
CA SER A 358 -5.33 12.42 12.37
C SER A 358 -4.36 11.36 11.89
N ARG A 359 -4.53 10.83 10.68
CA ARG A 359 -3.66 9.79 10.11
C ARG A 359 -3.47 9.96 8.61
N TYR A 360 -2.47 9.28 8.08
CA TYR A 360 -2.29 9.07 6.65
C TYR A 360 -3.28 8.02 6.13
N TYR A 361 -3.51 8.01 4.83
CA TYR A 361 -4.34 7.00 4.15
C TYR A 361 -3.68 6.61 2.83
N HIS A 362 -3.61 5.29 2.58
CA HIS A 362 -3.01 4.70 1.39
C HIS A 362 -3.99 3.73 0.76
N THR A 363 -4.80 4.22 -0.20
CA THR A 363 -5.75 3.37 -0.93
C THR A 363 -4.99 2.45 -1.85
N LEU A 364 -5.12 1.15 -1.62
CA LEU A 364 -4.47 0.16 -2.46
C LEU A 364 -4.94 0.24 -3.91
N ASN A 365 -3.99 0.17 -4.82
CA ASN A 365 -4.25 0.15 -6.25
C ASN A 365 -4.90 -1.18 -6.64
N ASN A 366 -6.13 -1.14 -7.15
CA ASN A 366 -6.93 -2.32 -7.43
C ASN A 366 -6.43 -3.17 -8.62
N TRP A 367 -5.52 -2.62 -9.46
CA TRP A 367 -4.88 -3.34 -10.55
C TRP A 367 -3.67 -4.17 -10.08
N HIS A 368 -3.05 -3.79 -8.96
CA HIS A 368 -1.78 -4.35 -8.51
C HIS A 368 -1.83 -4.99 -7.14
N ALA A 369 -2.81 -4.66 -6.30
CA ALA A 369 -3.02 -5.33 -5.03
C ALA A 369 -3.74 -6.67 -5.23
N TYR A 370 -3.16 -7.74 -4.72
CA TYR A 370 -3.76 -9.08 -4.73
C TYR A 370 -4.56 -9.31 -3.45
N THR A 371 -5.55 -10.15 -3.55
CA THR A 371 -6.47 -10.51 -2.47
C THR A 371 -6.71 -12.01 -2.43
N TYR A 372 -7.43 -12.45 -1.44
CA TYR A 372 -7.71 -13.85 -1.17
C TYR A 372 -9.22 -14.08 -1.05
N VAL A 373 -9.71 -15.09 -1.74
CA VAL A 373 -11.13 -15.43 -1.82
C VAL A 373 -11.29 -16.94 -1.72
N LEU A 374 -12.19 -17.42 -0.85
CA LEU A 374 -12.56 -18.83 -0.80
C LEU A 374 -13.72 -19.10 -1.78
N PRO A 375 -13.67 -20.23 -2.54
CA PRO A 375 -14.72 -20.57 -3.49
C PRO A 375 -16.06 -20.85 -2.81
N ILE A 376 -17.16 -20.36 -3.35
CA ILE A 376 -18.53 -20.72 -2.89
C ILE A 376 -18.80 -22.23 -3.05
N THR A 377 -18.06 -22.90 -3.93
CA THR A 377 -18.21 -24.35 -4.20
C THR A 377 -17.47 -25.23 -3.20
N THR A 378 -16.71 -24.66 -2.25
CA THR A 378 -16.05 -25.43 -1.20
C THR A 378 -17.09 -26.17 -0.34
N PRO A 379 -17.04 -27.53 -0.26
CA PRO A 379 -17.99 -28.28 0.53
C PRO A 379 -17.95 -27.91 2.02
N ALA A 380 -19.09 -27.99 2.69
CA ALA A 380 -19.21 -27.60 4.09
C ALA A 380 -18.35 -28.44 5.06
N ASP A 381 -18.01 -29.66 4.69
CA ASP A 381 -17.11 -30.54 5.46
C ASP A 381 -15.62 -30.31 5.14
N GLU A 382 -15.31 -29.52 4.13
CA GLU A 382 -13.93 -29.18 3.72
C GLU A 382 -13.54 -27.75 4.06
N ILE A 383 -14.49 -26.85 4.32
CA ILE A 383 -14.22 -25.43 4.57
C ILE A 383 -13.31 -25.21 5.79
N ASP A 384 -13.45 -26.03 6.83
CA ASP A 384 -12.62 -25.98 8.03
C ASP A 384 -11.15 -26.30 7.72
N ARG A 385 -10.89 -27.28 6.84
CA ARG A 385 -9.54 -27.60 6.34
C ARG A 385 -8.96 -26.44 5.56
N THR A 386 -9.72 -25.92 4.59
CA THR A 386 -9.30 -24.80 3.75
C THR A 386 -8.99 -23.54 4.59
N ALA A 387 -9.86 -23.21 5.55
CA ALA A 387 -9.66 -22.09 6.46
C ALA A 387 -8.39 -22.27 7.33
N TYR A 388 -8.16 -23.46 7.90
CA TYR A 388 -6.98 -23.74 8.70
C TYR A 388 -5.69 -23.60 7.91
N ILE A 389 -5.62 -24.19 6.70
CA ILE A 389 -4.42 -24.12 5.87
C ILE A 389 -4.17 -22.66 5.43
N SER A 390 -5.22 -21.92 5.12
CA SER A 390 -5.13 -20.49 4.78
C SER A 390 -4.57 -19.67 5.95
N ASP A 391 -5.05 -19.89 7.17
CA ASP A 391 -4.58 -19.20 8.37
C ASP A 391 -3.12 -19.55 8.69
N ALA A 392 -2.73 -20.83 8.52
CA ALA A 392 -1.35 -21.26 8.65
C ALA A 392 -0.44 -20.59 7.61
N LEU A 393 -0.86 -20.55 6.35
CA LEU A 393 -0.11 -19.89 5.29
C LEU A 393 0.10 -18.40 5.57
N ALA A 394 -0.91 -17.70 6.09
CA ALA A 394 -0.81 -16.29 6.45
C ALA A 394 0.10 -16.09 7.68
N TYR A 395 -0.05 -16.90 8.73
CA TYR A 395 0.81 -16.87 9.91
C TYR A 395 2.30 -17.06 9.56
N TYR A 396 2.64 -18.11 8.79
CA TYR A 396 4.01 -18.35 8.36
C TYR A 396 4.46 -17.38 7.29
N GLY A 397 3.55 -16.80 6.52
CA GLY A 397 3.81 -15.69 5.62
C GLY A 397 4.31 -14.45 6.36
N ARG A 398 3.66 -14.10 7.47
CA ARG A 398 4.13 -13.03 8.37
C ARG A 398 5.54 -13.28 8.89
N LYS A 399 5.86 -14.53 9.20
CA LYS A 399 7.20 -14.92 9.70
C LYS A 399 8.29 -14.82 8.64
N TYR A 400 8.00 -15.18 7.38
CA TYR A 400 9.00 -15.30 6.32
C TYR A 400 8.87 -14.26 5.22
N ILE A 401 7.65 -14.01 4.73
CA ILE A 401 7.41 -13.16 3.55
C ILE A 401 7.45 -11.68 3.91
N LEU A 402 6.78 -11.28 4.99
CA LEU A 402 6.73 -9.87 5.38
C LEU A 402 8.12 -9.27 5.62
N PRO A 403 9.03 -9.89 6.42
CA PRO A 403 10.38 -9.37 6.60
C PRO A 403 11.17 -9.32 5.28
N ALA A 404 11.01 -10.32 4.42
CA ALA A 404 11.66 -10.36 3.11
C ALA A 404 11.19 -9.23 2.19
N TYR A 405 9.90 -8.89 2.23
CA TYR A 405 9.36 -7.78 1.45
C TYR A 405 9.86 -6.42 1.94
N TYR A 406 9.89 -6.22 3.27
CA TYR A 406 10.51 -5.03 3.87
C TYR A 406 11.99 -4.91 3.49
N ASP A 407 12.72 -6.02 3.56
CA ASP A 407 14.14 -6.05 3.20
C ASP A 407 14.33 -5.62 1.73
N ILE A 408 13.50 -6.09 0.81
CA ILE A 408 13.55 -5.65 -0.60
C ILE A 408 13.25 -4.15 -0.74
N CYS A 409 12.24 -3.63 -0.05
CA CYS A 409 11.93 -2.20 -0.10
C CYS A 409 13.07 -1.34 0.45
N LEU A 410 13.81 -1.83 1.47
CA LEU A 410 14.84 -1.08 2.20
C LEU A 410 16.29 -1.39 1.77
N THR A 411 16.57 -2.58 1.20
CA THR A 411 17.95 -3.01 0.88
C THR A 411 18.51 -2.48 -0.42
N ARG A 412 17.71 -1.75 -1.19
CA ARG A 412 18.26 -1.07 -2.37
C ARG A 412 19.38 -0.13 -1.94
N LYS A 413 20.44 -0.09 -2.71
CA LYS A 413 21.74 0.59 -2.46
C LYS A 413 21.55 2.02 -1.88
N TYR A 414 20.39 2.63 -2.02
CA TYR A 414 20.13 4.04 -1.82
C TYR A 414 18.99 4.38 -0.82
N VAL A 415 18.32 3.38 -0.20
CA VAL A 415 17.20 3.57 0.74
C VAL A 415 17.54 3.08 2.16
N ARG A 416 18.83 2.88 2.46
CA ARG A 416 19.28 2.37 3.77
C ARG A 416 19.29 3.47 4.83
N ASP A 417 18.16 4.10 5.07
CA ASP A 417 18.01 5.01 6.20
C ASP A 417 16.88 4.54 7.13
N ASN A 418 17.03 4.86 8.41
CA ASN A 418 16.04 4.53 9.43
C ASN A 418 14.74 5.28 9.20
N GLU A 419 14.78 6.44 8.56
CA GLU A 419 13.63 7.26 8.24
C GLU A 419 12.72 6.58 7.22
N SER A 420 13.27 6.01 6.15
CA SER A 420 12.48 5.26 5.16
C SER A 420 11.79 4.04 5.78
N SER A 421 12.42 3.35 6.73
CA SER A 421 11.79 2.25 7.46
C SER A 421 10.57 2.75 8.25
N ALA A 422 10.72 3.83 9.00
CA ALA A 422 9.61 4.43 9.76
C ALA A 422 8.48 4.91 8.83
N MET A 423 8.81 5.41 7.63
CA MET A 423 7.79 5.78 6.64
C MET A 423 7.04 4.57 6.08
N LEU A 424 7.72 3.45 5.84
CA LEU A 424 7.06 2.20 5.42
C LEU A 424 6.10 1.67 6.49
N ASP A 425 6.47 1.77 7.77
CA ASP A 425 5.57 1.40 8.87
C ASP A 425 4.30 2.26 8.86
N ILE A 426 4.43 3.58 8.68
CA ILE A 426 3.28 4.47 8.51
C ILE A 426 2.43 4.06 7.31
N ILE A 427 3.05 3.78 6.17
CA ILE A 427 2.38 3.47 4.91
C ILE A 427 1.59 2.16 5.03
N PHE A 428 2.23 1.07 5.44
CA PHE A 428 1.58 -0.25 5.49
C PHE A 428 0.53 -0.37 6.59
N THR A 429 0.67 0.37 7.71
CA THR A 429 -0.35 0.40 8.77
C THR A 429 -1.53 1.33 8.48
N SER A 430 -1.43 2.17 7.45
CA SER A 430 -2.48 3.12 7.05
C SER A 430 -3.12 2.80 5.68
N THR A 431 -3.01 1.56 5.24
CA THR A 431 -3.73 1.05 4.07
C THR A 431 -5.24 1.19 4.25
N VAL A 432 -5.95 1.42 3.15
CA VAL A 432 -7.42 1.51 3.11
C VAL A 432 -7.95 0.89 1.82
N TYR A 433 -9.16 0.35 1.89
CA TYR A 433 -9.86 -0.25 0.76
C TYR A 433 -11.18 0.52 0.55
N ASP A 434 -11.13 1.59 -0.24
CA ASP A 434 -12.35 2.33 -0.57
C ASP A 434 -13.24 1.50 -1.51
N LEU A 435 -14.44 1.12 -1.08
CA LEU A 435 -15.37 0.32 -1.88
C LEU A 435 -15.68 0.96 -3.23
N GLY A 436 -15.62 2.30 -3.32
CA GLY A 436 -15.79 3.02 -4.58
C GLY A 436 -14.68 2.75 -5.58
N THR A 437 -13.43 2.57 -5.12
CA THR A 437 -12.30 2.18 -5.98
C THR A 437 -12.31 0.70 -6.29
N VAL A 438 -12.67 -0.14 -5.31
CA VAL A 438 -12.68 -1.60 -5.44
C VAL A 438 -13.74 -2.06 -6.43
N PHE A 439 -14.97 -1.62 -6.26
CA PHE A 439 -16.11 -2.02 -7.11
C PHE A 439 -16.32 -1.09 -8.30
N ASN A 440 -15.68 0.08 -8.33
CA ASN A 440 -15.80 1.09 -9.39
C ASN A 440 -17.27 1.38 -9.78
N PHE A 441 -18.11 1.60 -8.78
CA PHE A 441 -19.56 1.81 -8.95
C PHE A 441 -19.85 2.87 -10.01
N GLY A 442 -20.73 2.55 -10.93
CA GLY A 442 -21.08 3.41 -12.07
C GLY A 442 -19.89 3.67 -13.02
N THR A 443 -18.75 2.98 -12.87
CA THR A 443 -17.49 3.29 -13.54
C THR A 443 -16.95 4.71 -13.23
N PHE A 444 -17.29 5.23 -12.05
CA PHE A 444 -17.07 6.63 -11.71
C PHE A 444 -15.60 6.96 -11.47
N VAL A 445 -14.85 6.09 -10.78
CA VAL A 445 -13.42 6.28 -10.55
C VAL A 445 -12.67 6.38 -11.89
N TYR A 446 -12.90 5.40 -12.77
CA TYR A 446 -12.32 5.40 -14.11
C TYR A 446 -12.72 6.64 -14.92
N HIS A 447 -13.98 7.11 -14.78
CA HIS A 447 -14.41 8.35 -15.44
C HIS A 447 -13.64 9.57 -14.95
N LEU A 448 -13.36 9.69 -13.65
CA LEU A 448 -12.55 10.78 -13.10
C LEU A 448 -11.10 10.72 -13.59
N GLU A 449 -10.49 9.54 -13.65
CA GLU A 449 -9.16 9.33 -14.20
C GLU A 449 -9.07 9.74 -15.68
N GLN A 450 -10.11 9.50 -16.46
CA GLN A 450 -10.17 10.00 -17.84
C GLN A 450 -10.34 11.53 -17.92
N LEU A 451 -10.99 12.15 -16.95
CA LEU A 451 -11.15 13.59 -16.89
C LEU A 451 -9.88 14.30 -16.46
N ILE A 452 -9.11 13.75 -15.51
CA ILE A 452 -7.84 14.35 -15.11
C ILE A 452 -6.84 14.38 -16.27
N GLN A 453 -6.78 13.34 -17.09
CA GLN A 453 -5.96 13.29 -18.29
C GLN A 453 -6.29 14.42 -19.28
N LYS A 454 -7.52 14.91 -19.24
CA LYS A 454 -8.00 16.05 -20.07
C LYS A 454 -7.91 17.39 -19.36
N ASN A 455 -7.32 17.43 -18.17
CA ASN A 455 -7.27 18.64 -17.31
C ASN A 455 -8.64 19.28 -17.08
N SER A 456 -9.68 18.48 -16.97
CA SER A 456 -11.06 18.96 -16.93
C SER A 456 -11.91 18.12 -16.02
N ILE A 457 -11.83 18.35 -14.70
CA ILE A 457 -12.74 17.73 -13.74
C ILE A 457 -13.71 18.77 -13.22
N GLN A 458 -15.00 18.54 -13.53
CA GLN A 458 -16.12 19.24 -12.91
C GLN A 458 -16.89 18.21 -12.09
N LEU A 459 -16.45 17.99 -10.83
CA LEU A 459 -16.89 16.86 -10.00
C LEU A 459 -18.41 16.73 -9.93
N ALA A 460 -19.10 17.80 -9.56
CA ALA A 460 -20.56 17.78 -9.44
C ALA A 460 -21.28 17.37 -10.75
N SER A 461 -20.79 17.89 -11.89
CA SER A 461 -21.35 17.53 -13.19
C SER A 461 -21.01 16.11 -13.62
N ALA A 462 -19.80 15.63 -13.29
CA ALA A 462 -19.39 14.26 -13.56
C ALA A 462 -20.20 13.27 -12.71
N TYR A 463 -20.37 13.59 -11.42
CA TYR A 463 -21.18 12.80 -10.50
C TYR A 463 -22.65 12.72 -10.94
N ALA A 464 -23.28 13.86 -11.19
CA ALA A 464 -24.70 13.92 -11.58
C ALA A 464 -25.03 13.07 -12.84
N LYS A 465 -24.08 12.92 -13.76
CA LYS A 465 -24.26 12.07 -14.95
C LYS A 465 -24.31 10.58 -14.61
N LEU A 466 -23.65 10.15 -13.56
CA LEU A 466 -23.45 8.74 -13.22
C LEU A 466 -24.15 8.33 -11.91
N GLU A 467 -24.67 9.28 -11.12
CA GLU A 467 -25.27 9.06 -9.81
C GLU A 467 -26.29 7.91 -9.78
N LYS A 468 -27.22 7.91 -10.75
CA LYS A 468 -28.22 6.84 -10.84
C LYS A 468 -27.58 5.45 -11.05
N ARG A 469 -26.50 5.38 -11.81
CA ARG A 469 -25.79 4.14 -12.09
C ARG A 469 -24.96 3.72 -10.88
N ILE A 470 -24.28 4.69 -10.22
CA ILE A 470 -23.53 4.46 -8.97
C ILE A 470 -24.46 3.83 -7.94
N ASN A 471 -25.59 4.46 -7.64
CA ASN A 471 -26.53 3.98 -6.63
C ASN A 471 -27.09 2.59 -7.01
N LYS A 472 -27.43 2.37 -8.29
CA LYS A 472 -27.90 1.05 -8.76
C LYS A 472 -26.85 -0.05 -8.55
N ASP A 473 -25.58 0.25 -8.81
CA ASP A 473 -24.51 -0.73 -8.65
C ASP A 473 -24.25 -1.00 -7.15
N ILE A 474 -24.37 0.02 -6.29
CA ILE A 474 -24.33 -0.12 -4.82
C ILE A 474 -25.50 -1.00 -4.34
N ASP A 475 -26.73 -0.71 -4.74
CA ASP A 475 -27.90 -1.50 -4.35
C ASP A 475 -27.72 -2.98 -4.76
N LYS A 476 -27.23 -3.22 -5.98
CA LYS A 476 -26.98 -4.56 -6.50
C LYS A 476 -25.99 -5.35 -5.64
N ILE A 477 -24.88 -4.76 -5.23
CA ILE A 477 -23.90 -5.50 -4.41
C ILE A 477 -24.43 -5.78 -3.01
N ILE A 478 -25.19 -4.86 -2.42
CA ILE A 478 -25.90 -5.07 -1.15
C ILE A 478 -26.88 -6.25 -1.27
N GLU A 479 -27.71 -6.27 -2.30
CA GLU A 479 -28.64 -7.37 -2.55
C GLU A 479 -27.90 -8.70 -2.71
N THR A 480 -26.82 -8.74 -3.50
CA THR A 480 -26.01 -9.94 -3.73
C THR A 480 -25.46 -10.48 -2.41
N PHE A 481 -24.87 -9.63 -1.57
CA PHE A 481 -24.28 -10.07 -0.30
C PHE A 481 -25.34 -10.58 0.69
N ILE A 482 -26.52 -9.94 0.74
CA ILE A 482 -27.65 -10.41 1.56
C ILE A 482 -28.16 -11.76 1.07
N GLU A 483 -28.19 -12.00 -0.25
CA GLU A 483 -28.64 -13.27 -0.83
C GLU A 483 -27.67 -14.42 -0.54
N LEU A 484 -26.37 -14.16 -0.58
CA LEU A 484 -25.32 -15.14 -0.26
C LEU A 484 -25.31 -15.58 1.20
N LYS A 485 -25.83 -14.76 2.12
CA LYS A 485 -25.93 -15.08 3.54
C LYS A 485 -27.04 -16.06 3.87
N LYS A 486 -28.02 -16.25 2.99
CA LYS A 486 -29.18 -17.14 3.18
C LYS A 486 -28.82 -18.59 2.91
#